data_1304db30e3973f483c488d2af656172e
#
_entry.id   1304db30e3973f483c488d2af656172e
#
_cell.length_a   1.000
_cell.length_b   1.000
_cell.length_c   1.000
_cell.angle_alpha   90.00
_cell.angle_beta   90.00
_cell.angle_gamma   90.00
#
_symmetry.space_group_name_H-M   'P 1'
#
loop_
_entity.id
_entity.type
_entity.pdbx_description
1 polymer ?
#
loop_
_entity_poly.entity_id
_entity_poly.type
_entity_poly.pdbx_seq_one_letter_code
_entity_poly.pdbx_strand_id
1 'polypeptide(L)'
;MTSKEIKAIVYYIQGLQALWKEGYNAEKVALYNYQFNLRAGMDMPDGLIDVIEILEMWDDNWIYGAAPLTEKEAAAIIQEELNIDIYHPEKDIMALVTNEFISQLKEECSSNKIVVKALENAQELISYDEYFVALQNVLNELLTHHIPIPADTLAIIDAIEDSYIKRLQASLWGI
;
A
#
# COMPACT_ATOMS: atom_id res chain seq x y z
N MET A 1 -8.74 3.98 3.84
CA MET A 1 -7.49 4.18 4.63
C MET A 1 -6.94 5.59 4.42
N THR A 2 -6.20 6.13 5.40
CA THR A 2 -5.49 7.41 5.25
C THR A 2 -4.22 7.25 4.42
N SER A 3 -3.70 8.36 3.87
CA SER A 3 -2.41 8.35 3.16
C SER A 3 -1.23 7.90 4.04
N LYS A 4 -1.32 8.12 5.36
CA LYS A 4 -0.30 7.69 6.32
C LYS A 4 -0.32 6.18 6.54
N GLU A 5 -1.51 5.58 6.68
CA GLU A 5 -1.68 4.13 6.81
C GLU A 5 -1.16 3.39 5.58
N ILE A 6 -1.47 3.90 4.38
CA ILE A 6 -0.97 3.32 3.12
C ILE A 6 0.56 3.39 3.05
N LYS A 7 1.14 4.55 3.40
CA LYS A 7 2.60 4.70 3.44
C LYS A 7 3.25 3.76 4.45
N ALA A 8 2.60 3.53 5.61
CA ALA A 8 3.10 2.60 6.61
C ALA A 8 3.16 1.17 6.05
N ILE A 9 2.08 0.70 5.39
CA ILE A 9 2.05 -0.63 4.74
C ILE A 9 3.17 -0.73 3.69
N VAL A 10 3.24 0.23 2.77
CA VAL A 10 4.22 0.18 1.66
C VAL A 10 5.65 0.18 2.19
N TYR A 11 5.96 1.06 3.15
CA TYR A 11 7.28 1.14 3.75
C TYR A 11 7.64 -0.15 4.52
N TYR A 12 6.68 -0.72 5.26
CA TYR A 12 6.84 -1.99 5.94
C TYR A 12 7.15 -3.13 4.96
N ILE A 13 6.34 -3.28 3.91
CA ILE A 13 6.50 -4.34 2.91
C ILE A 13 7.82 -4.22 2.16
N GLN A 14 8.24 -3.02 1.78
CA GLN A 14 9.52 -2.80 1.11
C GLN A 14 10.71 -3.24 1.97
N GLY A 15 10.71 -2.88 3.25
CA GLY A 15 11.75 -3.31 4.18
C GLY A 15 11.75 -4.82 4.43
N LEU A 16 10.56 -5.41 4.55
CA LEU A 16 10.39 -6.84 4.74
C LEU A 16 10.82 -7.64 3.50
N GLN A 17 10.47 -7.16 2.29
CA GLN A 17 10.90 -7.76 1.02
C GLN A 17 12.43 -7.76 0.87
N ALA A 18 13.11 -6.75 1.39
CA ALA A 18 14.57 -6.73 1.37
C ALA A 18 15.14 -7.91 2.16
N LEU A 19 14.55 -8.25 3.32
CA LEU A 19 14.95 -9.43 4.11
C LEU A 19 14.64 -10.73 3.37
N TRP A 20 13.49 -10.80 2.67
CA TRP A 20 13.13 -11.98 1.85
C TRP A 20 14.15 -12.24 0.74
N LYS A 21 14.61 -11.19 0.05
CA LYS A 21 15.62 -11.28 -1.02
C LYS A 21 17.00 -11.74 -0.53
N GLU A 22 17.34 -11.48 0.73
CA GLU A 22 18.58 -12.02 1.37
C GLU A 22 18.44 -13.48 1.79
N GLY A 23 17.25 -14.04 1.77
CA GLY A 23 16.89 -15.35 2.29
C GLY A 23 16.15 -15.24 3.63
N TYR A 24 14.98 -15.86 3.71
CA TYR A 24 14.13 -15.80 4.88
C TYR A 24 14.85 -16.29 6.15
N ASN A 25 14.74 -15.52 7.21
CA ASN A 25 15.22 -15.86 8.53
C ASN A 25 14.25 -15.32 9.59
N ALA A 26 13.59 -16.22 10.33
CA ALA A 26 12.53 -15.87 11.28
C ALA A 26 13.00 -14.88 12.36
N GLU A 27 14.24 -15.03 12.88
CA GLU A 27 14.80 -14.11 13.88
C GLU A 27 15.00 -12.70 13.31
N LYS A 28 15.52 -12.57 12.08
CA LYS A 28 15.67 -11.27 11.42
C LYS A 28 14.31 -10.62 11.16
N VAL A 29 13.32 -11.42 10.76
CA VAL A 29 11.96 -10.95 10.53
C VAL A 29 11.34 -10.46 11.84
N ALA A 30 11.42 -11.22 12.92
CA ALA A 30 10.93 -10.81 14.23
C ALA A 30 11.61 -9.53 14.74
N LEU A 31 12.94 -9.43 14.61
CA LEU A 31 13.67 -8.20 14.97
C LEU A 31 13.24 -7.00 14.13
N TYR A 32 12.99 -7.18 12.83
CA TYR A 32 12.48 -6.11 11.97
C TYR A 32 11.11 -5.64 12.45
N ASN A 33 10.18 -6.57 12.75
CA ASN A 33 8.85 -6.25 13.27
C ASN A 33 8.91 -5.49 14.59
N TYR A 34 9.71 -5.96 15.54
CA TYR A 34 9.95 -5.27 16.81
C TYR A 34 10.46 -3.85 16.60
N GLN A 35 11.47 -3.66 15.75
CA GLN A 35 12.02 -2.33 15.45
C GLN A 35 11.01 -1.43 14.72
N PHE A 36 10.19 -2.00 13.84
CA PHE A 36 9.16 -1.26 13.15
C PHE A 36 8.08 -0.79 14.12
N ASN A 37 7.64 -1.66 15.01
CA ASN A 37 6.69 -1.36 16.08
C ASN A 37 7.17 -0.23 17.00
N LEU A 38 8.44 -0.24 17.40
CA LEU A 38 9.04 0.81 18.22
C LEU A 38 9.11 2.19 17.53
N ARG A 39 9.21 2.22 16.21
CA ARG A 39 9.19 3.47 15.43
C ARG A 39 7.79 4.03 15.21
N ALA A 40 6.78 3.32 15.66
CA ALA A 40 5.38 3.59 15.40
C ALA A 40 4.82 4.76 16.22
N GLY A 41 5.21 5.99 15.82
CA GLY A 41 4.28 7.12 15.84
C GLY A 41 3.51 7.19 14.52
N MET A 42 3.45 6.09 13.78
CA MET A 42 2.72 5.98 12.51
C MET A 42 1.29 5.54 12.78
N ASP A 43 0.34 6.17 12.10
CA ASP A 43 -1.01 5.63 12.01
C ASP A 43 -0.91 4.32 11.21
N MET A 44 -1.05 3.18 11.87
CA MET A 44 -1.00 1.86 11.26
C MET A 44 -2.42 1.29 11.17
N PRO A 45 -2.83 0.69 10.04
CA PRO A 45 -4.11 -0.01 9.96
C PRO A 45 -4.04 -1.34 10.74
N ASP A 46 -5.21 -1.81 11.19
CA ASP A 46 -5.33 -3.00 12.04
C ASP A 46 -4.62 -4.23 11.43
N GLY A 47 -4.81 -4.52 10.14
CA GLY A 47 -4.15 -5.65 9.48
C GLY A 47 -2.61 -5.55 9.49
N LEU A 48 -2.03 -4.35 9.46
CA LEU A 48 -0.59 -4.19 9.59
C LEU A 48 -0.12 -4.46 11.03
N ILE A 49 -0.91 -4.02 12.02
CA ILE A 49 -0.64 -4.30 13.43
C ILE A 49 -0.65 -5.81 13.66
N ASP A 50 -1.68 -6.50 13.17
CA ASP A 50 -1.82 -7.96 13.31
C ASP A 50 -0.62 -8.69 12.70
N VAL A 51 -0.19 -8.33 11.49
CA VAL A 51 1.02 -8.92 10.87
C VAL A 51 2.26 -8.69 11.73
N ILE A 52 2.46 -7.46 12.21
CA ILE A 52 3.64 -7.11 13.02
C ILE A 52 3.63 -7.93 14.31
N GLU A 53 2.52 -7.99 15.03
CA GLU A 53 2.41 -8.74 16.29
C GLU A 53 2.66 -10.23 16.08
N ILE A 54 2.06 -10.85 15.06
CA ILE A 54 2.23 -12.28 14.79
C ILE A 54 3.69 -12.59 14.41
N LEU A 55 4.31 -11.78 13.55
CA LEU A 55 5.68 -12.03 13.09
C LEU A 55 6.75 -11.63 14.13
N GLU A 56 6.41 -10.78 15.10
CA GLU A 56 7.28 -10.42 16.24
C GLU A 56 7.36 -11.55 17.29
N MET A 57 6.34 -12.41 17.39
CA MET A 57 6.20 -13.44 18.42
C MET A 57 7.21 -14.62 18.33
N TRP A 58 8.30 -14.47 17.57
CA TRP A 58 9.30 -15.52 17.43
C TRP A 58 9.90 -15.94 18.78
N ASP A 59 10.20 -15.00 19.67
CA ASP A 59 10.76 -15.26 21.01
C ASP A 59 9.78 -15.98 21.93
N ASP A 60 8.48 -15.66 21.85
CA ASP A 60 7.44 -16.33 22.64
C ASP A 60 7.27 -17.78 22.21
N ASN A 61 7.31 -18.05 20.90
CA ASN A 61 7.28 -19.40 20.36
C ASN A 61 8.48 -20.22 20.83
N TRP A 62 9.68 -19.64 20.92
CA TRP A 62 10.86 -20.31 21.43
C TRP A 62 10.76 -20.62 22.94
N ILE A 63 10.23 -19.69 23.75
CA ILE A 63 10.03 -19.88 25.20
C ILE A 63 9.04 -21.00 25.47
N TYR A 64 8.00 -21.15 24.66
CA TYR A 64 6.99 -22.20 24.79
C TYR A 64 7.31 -23.46 24.00
N GLY A 65 8.48 -23.56 23.37
CA GLY A 65 8.94 -24.71 22.62
C GLY A 65 8.26 -24.91 21.27
N ALA A 66 7.56 -23.90 20.74
CA ALA A 66 7.03 -23.92 19.39
C ALA A 66 8.15 -23.63 18.36
N ALA A 67 8.05 -24.24 17.20
CA ALA A 67 8.96 -23.92 16.10
C ALA A 67 8.71 -22.50 15.57
N PRO A 68 9.75 -21.76 15.16
CA PRO A 68 9.58 -20.48 14.49
C PRO A 68 8.78 -20.67 13.20
N LEU A 69 8.05 -19.61 12.78
CA LEU A 69 7.30 -19.62 11.52
C LEU A 69 8.23 -19.92 10.33
N THR A 70 7.77 -20.81 9.47
CA THR A 70 8.42 -21.03 8.18
C THR A 70 8.18 -19.85 7.25
N GLU A 71 9.00 -19.71 6.23
CA GLU A 71 8.84 -18.69 5.20
C GLU A 71 7.43 -18.68 4.59
N LYS A 72 6.86 -19.87 4.32
CA LYS A 72 5.53 -20.01 3.75
C LYS A 72 4.41 -19.57 4.70
N GLU A 73 4.54 -19.88 5.97
CA GLU A 73 3.58 -19.45 7.00
C GLU A 73 3.61 -17.94 7.17
N ALA A 74 4.80 -17.34 7.26
CA ALA A 74 4.93 -15.89 7.34
C ALA A 74 4.40 -15.17 6.08
N ALA A 75 4.67 -15.70 4.89
CA ALA A 75 4.13 -15.16 3.64
C ALA A 75 2.59 -15.28 3.58
N ALA A 76 2.03 -16.40 4.07
CA ALA A 76 0.58 -16.60 4.12
C ALA A 76 -0.11 -15.59 5.05
N ILE A 77 0.48 -15.28 6.20
CA ILE A 77 -0.03 -14.29 7.15
C ILE A 77 -0.06 -12.90 6.48
N ILE A 78 1.02 -12.50 5.81
CA ILE A 78 1.07 -11.21 5.09
C ILE A 78 -0.01 -11.15 4.00
N GLN A 79 -0.18 -12.24 3.26
CA GLN A 79 -1.20 -12.32 2.21
C GLN A 79 -2.62 -12.26 2.79
N GLU A 80 -2.88 -12.91 3.91
CA GLU A 80 -4.18 -12.94 4.55
C GLU A 80 -4.58 -11.57 5.11
N GLU A 81 -3.67 -10.90 5.84
CA GLU A 81 -3.97 -9.67 6.56
C GLU A 81 -3.87 -8.40 5.67
N LEU A 82 -2.91 -8.38 4.74
CA LEU A 82 -2.65 -7.19 3.92
C LEU A 82 -3.07 -7.36 2.45
N ASN A 83 -3.43 -8.57 2.03
CA ASN A 83 -3.68 -8.92 0.63
C ASN A 83 -2.48 -8.58 -0.28
N ILE A 84 -1.25 -8.80 0.22
CA ILE A 84 0.00 -8.53 -0.50
C ILE A 84 0.84 -9.79 -0.60
N ASP A 85 1.22 -10.18 -1.83
CA ASP A 85 2.23 -11.21 -2.07
C ASP A 85 3.63 -10.66 -1.80
N ILE A 86 4.27 -11.09 -0.70
CA ILE A 86 5.60 -10.60 -0.31
C ILE A 86 6.69 -10.94 -1.34
N TYR A 87 6.49 -11.95 -2.17
CA TYR A 87 7.43 -12.31 -3.22
C TYR A 87 7.38 -11.35 -4.42
N HIS A 88 6.18 -10.80 -4.71
CA HIS A 88 5.91 -9.90 -5.84
C HIS A 88 4.97 -8.74 -5.44
N PRO A 89 5.33 -7.92 -4.44
CA PRO A 89 4.42 -6.95 -3.83
C PRO A 89 4.09 -5.75 -4.73
N GLU A 90 4.82 -5.53 -5.80
CA GLU A 90 4.72 -4.31 -6.62
C GLU A 90 3.31 -4.14 -7.23
N LYS A 91 2.71 -5.25 -7.70
CA LYS A 91 1.36 -5.23 -8.25
C LYS A 91 0.32 -4.94 -7.17
N ASP A 92 0.44 -5.57 -6.02
CA ASP A 92 -0.52 -5.46 -4.93
C ASP A 92 -0.44 -4.08 -4.26
N ILE A 93 0.75 -3.52 -4.13
CA ILE A 93 0.96 -2.13 -3.70
C ILE A 93 0.30 -1.17 -4.69
N MET A 94 0.48 -1.36 -6.00
CA MET A 94 -0.16 -0.53 -7.01
C MET A 94 -1.69 -0.65 -6.92
N ALA A 95 -2.22 -1.85 -6.73
CA ALA A 95 -3.65 -2.10 -6.53
C ALA A 95 -4.17 -1.39 -5.28
N LEU A 96 -3.48 -1.51 -4.15
CA LEU A 96 -3.83 -0.87 -2.89
C LEU A 96 -3.93 0.66 -3.06
N VAL A 97 -2.88 1.28 -3.58
CA VAL A 97 -2.82 2.74 -3.76
C VAL A 97 -3.88 3.23 -4.74
N THR A 98 -4.05 2.54 -5.88
CA THR A 98 -5.01 2.93 -6.91
C THR A 98 -6.44 2.83 -6.41
N ASN A 99 -6.80 1.72 -5.77
CA ASN A 99 -8.15 1.51 -5.23
C ASN A 99 -8.49 2.54 -4.17
N GLU A 100 -7.56 2.84 -3.26
CA GLU A 100 -7.80 3.81 -2.19
C GLU A 100 -7.91 5.24 -2.73
N PHE A 101 -7.03 5.63 -3.66
CA PHE A 101 -7.10 6.93 -4.32
C PHE A 101 -8.44 7.12 -5.04
N ILE A 102 -8.89 6.13 -5.81
CA ILE A 102 -10.17 6.15 -6.52
C ILE A 102 -11.34 6.21 -5.55
N SER A 103 -11.30 5.47 -4.45
CA SER A 103 -12.34 5.46 -3.43
C SER A 103 -12.52 6.84 -2.80
N GLN A 104 -11.43 7.47 -2.37
CA GLN A 104 -11.49 8.80 -1.78
C GLN A 104 -11.91 9.86 -2.79
N LEU A 105 -11.37 9.81 -4.01
CA LEU A 105 -11.75 10.74 -5.07
C LEU A 105 -13.24 10.65 -5.41
N LYS A 106 -13.81 9.45 -5.38
CA LYS A 106 -15.24 9.21 -5.59
C LYS A 106 -16.10 9.87 -4.50
N GLU A 107 -15.66 9.78 -3.25
CA GLU A 107 -16.38 10.40 -2.13
C GLU A 107 -16.35 11.93 -2.22
N GLU A 108 -15.19 12.50 -2.50
CA GLU A 108 -14.96 13.95 -2.50
C GLU A 108 -15.50 14.66 -3.76
N CYS A 109 -15.44 14.00 -4.91
CA CYS A 109 -15.77 14.59 -6.21
C CYS A 109 -17.02 13.98 -6.86
N SER A 110 -17.92 13.38 -6.09
CA SER A 110 -19.12 12.67 -6.58
C SER A 110 -20.06 13.51 -7.45
N SER A 111 -20.06 14.83 -7.31
CA SER A 111 -20.88 15.75 -8.12
C SER A 111 -20.23 16.18 -9.45
N ASN A 112 -18.94 15.91 -9.64
CA ASN A 112 -18.20 16.30 -10.84
C ASN A 112 -18.33 15.23 -11.92
N LYS A 113 -19.08 15.51 -12.98
CA LYS A 113 -19.34 14.56 -14.07
C LYS A 113 -18.09 14.07 -14.80
N ILE A 114 -17.05 14.89 -14.90
CA ILE A 114 -15.78 14.51 -15.53
C ILE A 114 -15.09 13.48 -14.66
N VAL A 115 -15.01 13.73 -13.35
CA VAL A 115 -14.43 12.78 -12.40
C VAL A 115 -15.20 11.47 -12.41
N VAL A 116 -16.52 11.52 -12.32
CA VAL A 116 -17.37 10.31 -12.34
C VAL A 116 -17.08 9.46 -13.57
N LYS A 117 -17.01 10.08 -14.77
CA LYS A 117 -16.69 9.35 -16.00
C LYS A 117 -15.25 8.78 -16.00
N ALA A 118 -14.28 9.54 -15.51
CA ALA A 118 -12.90 9.07 -15.37
C ALA A 118 -12.80 7.85 -14.43
N LEU A 119 -13.56 7.87 -13.33
CA LEU A 119 -13.62 6.76 -12.38
C LEU A 119 -14.32 5.52 -12.94
N GLU A 120 -15.38 5.68 -13.75
CA GLU A 120 -16.02 4.57 -14.45
C GLU A 120 -15.04 3.87 -15.41
N ASN A 121 -14.30 4.64 -16.20
CA ASN A 121 -13.27 4.10 -17.08
C ASN A 121 -12.14 3.40 -16.30
N ALA A 122 -11.74 3.97 -15.16
CA ALA A 122 -10.72 3.37 -14.30
C ALA A 122 -11.19 2.04 -13.70
N GLN A 123 -12.45 1.93 -13.29
CA GLN A 123 -13.02 0.68 -12.77
C GLN A 123 -13.03 -0.43 -13.83
N GLU A 124 -13.26 -0.10 -15.10
CA GLU A 124 -13.14 -1.06 -16.18
C GLU A 124 -11.70 -1.59 -16.28
N LEU A 125 -10.69 -0.73 -16.26
CA LEU A 125 -9.28 -1.12 -16.29
C LEU A 125 -8.88 -1.96 -15.07
N ILE A 126 -9.34 -1.59 -13.88
CA ILE A 126 -9.12 -2.34 -12.64
C ILE A 126 -9.69 -3.77 -12.73
N SER A 127 -10.83 -3.96 -13.40
CA SER A 127 -11.41 -5.29 -13.61
C SER A 127 -10.53 -6.23 -14.45
N TYR A 128 -9.55 -5.66 -15.16
CA TYR A 128 -8.49 -6.38 -15.90
C TYR A 128 -7.11 -6.31 -15.21
N ASP A 129 -7.07 -5.93 -13.95
CA ASP A 129 -5.82 -5.76 -13.16
C ASP A 129 -4.86 -4.65 -13.70
N GLU A 130 -5.34 -3.72 -14.51
CA GLU A 130 -4.56 -2.64 -15.13
C GLU A 130 -4.49 -1.40 -14.21
N TYR A 131 -4.08 -1.58 -12.96
CA TYR A 131 -4.09 -0.55 -11.91
C TYR A 131 -3.25 0.68 -12.25
N PHE A 132 -2.05 0.48 -12.82
CA PHE A 132 -1.17 1.58 -13.23
C PHE A 132 -1.82 2.46 -14.29
N VAL A 133 -2.41 1.84 -15.32
CA VAL A 133 -3.07 2.54 -16.42
C VAL A 133 -4.34 3.25 -15.92
N ALA A 134 -5.08 2.62 -15.03
CA ALA A 134 -6.26 3.22 -14.39
C ALA A 134 -5.89 4.49 -13.63
N LEU A 135 -4.88 4.45 -12.76
CA LEU A 135 -4.40 5.61 -12.02
C LEU A 135 -3.88 6.70 -12.94
N GLN A 136 -3.04 6.34 -13.92
CA GLN A 136 -2.51 7.27 -14.92
C GLN A 136 -3.61 8.02 -15.66
N ASN A 137 -4.64 7.32 -16.12
CA ASN A 137 -5.75 7.90 -16.86
C ASN A 137 -6.54 8.88 -16.00
N VAL A 138 -6.86 8.52 -14.74
CA VAL A 138 -7.55 9.42 -13.82
C VAL A 138 -6.73 10.69 -13.59
N LEU A 139 -5.43 10.58 -13.29
CA LEU A 139 -4.56 11.73 -13.06
C LEU A 139 -4.47 12.65 -14.28
N ASN A 140 -4.39 12.09 -15.49
CA ASN A 140 -4.39 12.87 -16.74
C ASN A 140 -5.70 13.63 -16.98
N GLU A 141 -6.85 13.00 -16.69
CA GLU A 141 -8.16 13.67 -16.79
C GLU A 141 -8.28 14.84 -15.81
N LEU A 142 -7.84 14.63 -14.57
CA LEU A 142 -7.85 15.67 -13.54
C LEU A 142 -6.96 16.85 -13.94
N LEU A 143 -5.76 16.59 -14.49
CA LEU A 143 -4.85 17.63 -15.00
C LEU A 143 -5.45 18.36 -16.20
N THR A 144 -5.98 17.64 -17.18
CA THR A 144 -6.51 18.19 -18.43
C THR A 144 -7.65 19.18 -18.16
N HIS A 145 -8.46 18.88 -17.16
CA HIS A 145 -9.63 19.68 -16.79
C HIS A 145 -9.39 20.62 -15.61
N HIS A 146 -8.15 20.72 -15.11
CA HIS A 146 -7.77 21.56 -13.97
C HIS A 146 -8.66 21.34 -12.74
N ILE A 147 -8.92 20.05 -12.42
CA ILE A 147 -9.78 19.68 -11.29
C ILE A 147 -8.92 19.64 -10.02
N PRO A 148 -9.19 20.50 -9.02
CA PRO A 148 -8.46 20.47 -7.76
C PRO A 148 -8.78 19.19 -6.98
N ILE A 149 -7.77 18.63 -6.34
CA ILE A 149 -7.88 17.43 -5.49
C ILE A 149 -7.45 17.83 -4.08
N PRO A 150 -8.14 17.36 -3.03
CA PRO A 150 -7.69 17.52 -1.66
C PRO A 150 -6.29 16.99 -1.45
N ALA A 151 -5.50 17.70 -0.65
CA ALA A 151 -4.10 17.38 -0.42
C ALA A 151 -3.91 15.96 0.16
N ASP A 152 -4.80 15.54 1.07
CA ASP A 152 -4.73 14.23 1.70
C ASP A 152 -4.98 13.09 0.71
N THR A 153 -5.94 13.27 -0.21
CA THR A 153 -6.20 12.31 -1.29
C THR A 153 -5.03 12.22 -2.26
N LEU A 154 -4.46 13.37 -2.65
CA LEU A 154 -3.30 13.39 -3.52
C LEU A 154 -2.05 12.79 -2.85
N ALA A 155 -1.94 12.90 -1.53
CA ALA A 155 -0.83 12.33 -0.75
C ALA A 155 -0.82 10.80 -0.71
N ILE A 156 -1.93 10.12 -1.07
CA ILE A 156 -1.98 8.65 -1.18
C ILE A 156 -0.97 8.17 -2.23
N ILE A 157 -0.82 8.92 -3.31
CA ILE A 157 0.09 8.59 -4.43
C ILE A 157 1.57 8.68 -4.02
N ASP A 158 1.89 9.32 -2.90
CA ASP A 158 3.27 9.38 -2.40
C ASP A 158 3.87 8.01 -2.11
N ALA A 159 3.03 7.01 -1.90
CA ALA A 159 3.47 5.64 -1.68
C ALA A 159 4.02 4.94 -2.95
N ILE A 160 3.77 5.51 -4.15
CA ILE A 160 4.27 4.98 -5.43
C ILE A 160 5.56 5.70 -5.81
N GLU A 161 6.61 4.96 -6.17
CA GLU A 161 7.91 5.51 -6.59
C GLU A 161 8.07 5.66 -8.11
N ASP A 162 7.00 5.44 -8.89
CA ASP A 162 7.05 5.60 -10.34
C ASP A 162 7.26 7.06 -10.76
N SER A 163 8.27 7.30 -11.60
CA SER A 163 8.68 8.65 -12.01
C SER A 163 7.65 9.39 -12.87
N TYR A 164 6.82 8.67 -13.62
CA TYR A 164 5.76 9.27 -14.42
C TYR A 164 4.58 9.69 -13.54
N ILE A 165 4.13 8.81 -12.66
CA ILE A 165 3.07 9.10 -11.68
C ILE A 165 3.49 10.28 -10.79
N LYS A 166 4.72 10.33 -10.31
CA LYS A 166 5.25 11.46 -9.52
C LYS A 166 5.20 12.79 -10.26
N ARG A 167 5.47 12.82 -11.56
CA ARG A 167 5.36 14.04 -12.37
C ARG A 167 3.91 14.51 -12.52
N LEU A 168 2.96 13.58 -12.74
CA LEU A 168 1.54 13.91 -12.78
C LEU A 168 1.06 14.47 -11.44
N GLN A 169 1.42 13.81 -10.35
CA GLN A 169 1.12 14.27 -8.99
C GLN A 169 1.66 15.68 -8.73
N ALA A 170 2.94 15.93 -9.05
CA ALA A 170 3.56 17.23 -8.85
C ALA A 170 2.86 18.35 -9.65
N SER A 171 2.34 18.03 -10.84
CA SER A 171 1.56 18.97 -11.66
C SER A 171 0.20 19.27 -11.03
N LEU A 172 -0.43 18.30 -10.36
CA LEU A 172 -1.69 18.48 -9.65
C LEU A 172 -1.55 19.31 -8.37
N TRP A 173 -0.40 19.26 -7.68
CA TRP A 173 -0.15 20.13 -6.53
C TRP A 173 -0.14 21.62 -6.87
N GLY A 174 -0.02 21.98 -8.14
CA GLY A 174 0.01 23.37 -8.62
C GLY A 174 -1.37 23.93 -9.05
N ILE A 175 -2.43 23.11 -8.99
CA ILE A 175 -3.81 23.49 -9.33
C ILE A 175 -4.58 23.88 -8.10
#